data_8597413e11ade886838a271e43a49c92
#
_entry.id   8597413e11ade886838a271e43a49c92
#
_cell.length_a   1.000
_cell.length_b   1.000
_cell.length_c   1.000
_cell.angle_alpha   90.00
_cell.angle_beta   90.00
_cell.angle_gamma   90.00
#
_symmetry.space_group_name_H-M   'P 1'
#
loop_
_entity.id
_entity.type
_entity.pdbx_description
1 polymer ?
#
loop_
_entity_poly.entity_id
_entity_poly.type
_entity_poly.pdbx_seq_one_letter_code
_entity_poly.pdbx_strand_id
1 'polypeptide(L)'
;MMKKLFSLLIILMMHFDSNSQNVDFVEYDLDNGLHVILHQDKSVPLAVTSVMYHVGSKDDSPDRTGFAHFFEHLLFEGTENIDRGQFMKIVESNGGSLNAYTSNDETYYFEFFPSNKLELGLWLESERMLHPVIDEIGVQTQNEVVKEEKRSNYDNRPYGQLLPQITQSLFTKHPYRWLPIGSMEHLDAATLDEFIAYNKKFYVPNNAVLVVAGNFEIDDVKKKISDYFGPIPRGEEVPRINITEDPITAEIKKKFYDPNIQLPMGLVSYRIPSFKDRDAYVLDMIS
;
A
#
# COMPACT_ATOMS: atom_id res chain seq x y z
N MET A 1 5.44 -54.70 17.45
CA MET A 1 4.62 -53.84 18.34
C MET A 1 5.02 -52.38 18.34
N MET A 2 6.30 -52.02 18.50
CA MET A 2 6.81 -50.63 18.51
C MET A 2 6.47 -49.82 17.26
N LYS A 3 6.58 -50.35 16.02
CA LYS A 3 6.24 -49.61 14.79
C LYS A 3 4.79 -49.23 14.67
N LYS A 4 3.86 -50.05 15.19
CA LYS A 4 2.41 -49.73 15.22
C LYS A 4 2.08 -48.68 16.28
N LEU A 5 2.81 -48.66 17.40
CA LEU A 5 2.67 -47.62 18.43
C LEU A 5 3.15 -46.27 17.95
N PHE A 6 4.24 -46.24 17.19
CA PHE A 6 4.79 -45.01 16.59
C PHE A 6 3.84 -44.41 15.53
N SER A 7 3.24 -45.25 14.67
CA SER A 7 2.22 -44.81 13.70
C SER A 7 0.95 -44.30 14.39
N LEU A 8 0.53 -44.88 15.52
CA LEU A 8 -0.64 -44.40 16.28
C LEU A 8 -0.34 -43.05 16.96
N LEU A 9 0.89 -42.83 17.44
CA LEU A 9 1.33 -41.57 18.03
C LEU A 9 1.38 -40.43 17.02
N ILE A 10 1.82 -40.71 15.77
CA ILE A 10 1.82 -39.73 14.68
C ILE A 10 0.41 -39.36 14.27
N ILE A 11 -0.54 -40.30 14.24
CA ILE A 11 -1.95 -40.02 13.93
C ILE A 11 -2.62 -39.24 15.07
N LEU A 12 -2.25 -39.48 16.33
CA LEU A 12 -2.78 -38.70 17.48
C LEU A 12 -2.22 -37.25 17.50
N MET A 13 -1.02 -36.98 16.95
CA MET A 13 -0.47 -35.63 16.85
C MET A 13 -1.06 -34.81 15.70
N MET A 14 -1.81 -35.41 14.78
CA MET A 14 -2.46 -34.71 13.67
C MET A 14 -3.85 -34.13 14.02
N HIS A 15 -4.33 -34.30 15.23
CA HIS A 15 -5.55 -33.69 15.73
C HIS A 15 -5.24 -32.48 16.60
N PHE A 16 -4.40 -31.57 16.09
CA PHE A 16 -4.46 -30.20 16.56
C PHE A 16 -5.64 -29.56 15.85
N ASP A 17 -6.71 -29.34 16.56
CA ASP A 17 -7.74 -28.39 16.14
C ASP A 17 -7.00 -27.05 15.91
N SER A 18 -6.71 -26.74 14.66
CA SER A 18 -6.27 -25.41 14.31
C SER A 18 -7.49 -24.50 14.46
N ASN A 19 -7.70 -24.00 15.65
CA ASN A 19 -8.64 -22.91 15.84
C ASN A 19 -8.09 -21.72 15.06
N SER A 20 -8.67 -21.45 13.88
CA SER A 20 -8.40 -20.21 13.19
C SER A 20 -8.84 -19.09 14.12
N GLN A 21 -7.96 -18.15 14.39
CA GLN A 21 -8.29 -16.99 15.18
C GLN A 21 -9.38 -16.21 14.42
N ASN A 22 -10.57 -16.11 15.00
CA ASN A 22 -11.63 -15.29 14.45
C ASN A 22 -11.36 -13.84 14.86
N VAL A 23 -11.28 -12.93 13.90
CA VAL A 23 -11.14 -11.49 14.14
C VAL A 23 -12.52 -10.87 14.00
N ASP A 24 -13.10 -10.45 15.13
CA ASP A 24 -14.39 -9.76 15.14
C ASP A 24 -14.18 -8.31 14.70
N PHE A 25 -14.98 -7.85 13.74
CA PHE A 25 -14.94 -6.47 13.25
C PHE A 25 -16.35 -5.98 12.90
N VAL A 26 -16.49 -4.66 12.83
CA VAL A 26 -17.67 -3.98 12.34
C VAL A 26 -17.28 -3.24 11.07
N GLU A 27 -18.07 -3.39 10.00
CA GLU A 27 -17.88 -2.67 8.76
C GLU A 27 -19.14 -1.90 8.35
N TYR A 28 -18.94 -0.75 7.71
CA TYR A 28 -20.02 0.09 7.18
C TYR A 28 -19.48 1.11 6.19
N ASP A 29 -20.38 1.70 5.40
CA ASP A 29 -20.04 2.78 4.48
C ASP A 29 -20.57 4.12 4.98
N LEU A 30 -19.80 5.20 4.77
CA LEU A 30 -20.29 6.57 4.88
C LEU A 30 -21.06 6.97 3.60
N ASP A 31 -21.89 8.00 3.68
CA ASP A 31 -22.67 8.50 2.55
C ASP A 31 -21.79 8.94 1.36
N ASN A 32 -20.57 9.39 1.63
CA ASN A 32 -19.59 9.75 0.61
C ASN A 32 -18.88 8.54 -0.02
N GLY A 33 -19.17 7.33 0.43
CA GLY A 33 -18.65 6.08 -0.11
C GLY A 33 -17.34 5.61 0.53
N LEU A 34 -16.86 6.26 1.61
CA LEU A 34 -15.74 5.74 2.38
C LEU A 34 -16.15 4.45 3.09
N HIS A 35 -15.46 3.35 2.79
CA HIS A 35 -15.64 2.09 3.50
C HIS A 35 -14.87 2.10 4.82
N VAL A 36 -15.51 1.72 5.93
CA VAL A 36 -14.94 1.77 7.28
C VAL A 36 -14.95 0.38 7.90
N ILE A 37 -13.81 -0.02 8.46
CA ILE A 37 -13.65 -1.26 9.21
C ILE A 37 -13.12 -0.92 10.61
N LEU A 38 -13.83 -1.40 11.65
CA LEU A 38 -13.46 -1.19 13.06
C LEU A 38 -13.19 -2.53 13.73
N HIS A 39 -11.99 -2.73 14.24
CA HIS A 39 -11.62 -3.88 15.06
C HIS A 39 -11.27 -3.42 16.48
N GLN A 40 -12.18 -3.66 17.45
CA GLN A 40 -11.94 -3.31 18.83
C GLN A 40 -11.13 -4.41 19.54
N ASP A 41 -9.95 -4.04 20.03
CA ASP A 41 -9.12 -4.88 20.90
C ASP A 41 -8.61 -4.05 22.10
N LYS A 42 -9.12 -4.37 23.29
CA LYS A 42 -8.76 -3.67 24.54
C LYS A 42 -7.59 -4.31 25.29
N SER A 43 -6.91 -5.28 24.70
CA SER A 43 -5.82 -6.01 25.35
C SER A 43 -4.59 -5.14 25.63
N VAL A 44 -4.36 -4.11 24.79
CA VAL A 44 -3.26 -3.14 24.94
C VAL A 44 -3.77 -1.72 24.73
N PRO A 45 -3.17 -0.69 25.41
CA PRO A 45 -3.61 0.70 25.31
C PRO A 45 -3.08 1.39 24.04
N LEU A 46 -3.23 0.75 22.89
CA LEU A 46 -2.81 1.24 21.58
C LEU A 46 -3.99 1.29 20.62
N ALA A 47 -3.91 2.17 19.64
CA ALA A 47 -4.80 2.23 18.51
C ALA A 47 -4.03 2.51 17.21
N VAL A 48 -4.56 2.00 16.11
CA VAL A 48 -4.05 2.21 14.76
C VAL A 48 -5.15 2.86 13.95
N THR A 49 -4.82 3.92 13.23
CA THR A 49 -5.60 4.44 12.12
C THR A 49 -4.88 4.15 10.82
N SER A 50 -5.61 3.74 9.80
CA SER A 50 -5.00 3.55 8.50
C SER A 50 -5.99 3.80 7.38
N VAL A 51 -5.50 4.37 6.28
CA VAL A 51 -6.27 4.58 5.06
C VAL A 51 -5.55 3.89 3.91
N MET A 52 -6.28 3.00 3.24
CA MET A 52 -5.86 2.36 2.01
C MET A 52 -6.61 2.99 0.84
N TYR A 53 -5.88 3.61 -0.07
CA TYR A 53 -6.44 4.06 -1.35
C TYR A 53 -6.25 2.97 -2.39
N HIS A 54 -7.31 2.63 -3.12
CA HIS A 54 -7.25 1.66 -4.22
C HIS A 54 -6.66 2.31 -5.48
N VAL A 55 -5.43 2.74 -5.35
CA VAL A 55 -4.58 3.30 -6.40
C VAL A 55 -3.15 2.87 -6.14
N GLY A 56 -2.52 2.28 -7.14
CA GLY A 56 -1.14 1.84 -7.10
C GLY A 56 -0.47 2.05 -8.45
N SER A 57 0.72 1.54 -8.63
CA SER A 57 1.47 1.76 -9.86
C SER A 57 0.78 1.22 -11.11
N LYS A 58 -0.17 0.29 -10.99
CA LYS A 58 -0.98 -0.17 -12.13
C LYS A 58 -1.86 0.93 -12.73
N ASP A 59 -2.25 1.91 -11.92
CA ASP A 59 -3.16 2.99 -12.30
C ASP A 59 -2.43 4.16 -12.95
N ASP A 60 -1.09 4.12 -12.96
CA ASP A 60 -0.25 5.08 -13.65
C ASP A 60 -0.38 4.94 -15.16
N SER A 61 -0.31 6.06 -15.89
CA SER A 61 -0.22 6.04 -17.35
C SER A 61 1.14 5.50 -17.80
N PRO A 62 1.23 4.78 -18.93
CA PRO A 62 2.50 4.25 -19.44
C PRO A 62 3.60 5.29 -19.67
N ASP A 63 3.22 6.56 -19.86
CA ASP A 63 4.12 7.72 -20.07
C ASP A 63 4.20 8.63 -18.83
N ARG A 64 3.62 8.20 -17.71
CA ARG A 64 3.59 8.91 -16.41
C ARG A 64 3.69 7.93 -15.25
N THR A 65 4.63 6.99 -15.30
CA THR A 65 4.84 5.99 -14.24
C THR A 65 5.53 6.61 -13.03
N GLY A 66 5.18 6.12 -11.83
CA GLY A 66 5.72 6.60 -10.56
C GLY A 66 4.80 7.54 -9.79
N PHE A 67 3.63 7.89 -10.33
CA PHE A 67 2.71 8.85 -9.70
C PHE A 67 2.13 8.33 -8.39
N ALA A 68 1.69 7.09 -8.33
CA ALA A 68 1.16 6.52 -7.10
C ALA A 68 2.18 6.57 -5.95
N HIS A 69 3.42 6.16 -6.21
CA HIS A 69 4.50 6.22 -5.22
C HIS A 69 4.90 7.67 -4.90
N PHE A 70 4.90 8.55 -5.88
CA PHE A 70 5.17 9.97 -5.65
C PHE A 70 4.15 10.58 -4.68
N PHE A 71 2.87 10.19 -4.79
CA PHE A 71 1.81 10.62 -3.88
C PHE A 71 1.97 10.05 -2.47
N GLU A 72 2.56 8.86 -2.32
CA GLU A 72 2.93 8.37 -0.99
C GLU A 72 3.80 9.39 -0.25
N HIS A 73 4.80 9.98 -0.94
CA HIS A 73 5.66 11.02 -0.37
C HIS A 73 4.94 12.37 -0.26
N LEU A 74 4.28 12.80 -1.32
CA LEU A 74 3.72 14.14 -1.42
C LEU A 74 2.64 14.42 -0.37
N LEU A 75 1.85 13.41 0.01
CA LEU A 75 0.81 13.56 1.01
C LEU A 75 1.34 13.62 2.47
N PHE A 76 2.65 13.60 2.68
CA PHE A 76 3.29 13.96 3.94
C PHE A 76 3.81 15.42 3.98
N GLU A 77 3.79 16.14 2.85
CA GLU A 77 4.32 17.49 2.78
C GLU A 77 3.58 18.48 3.66
N GLY A 78 2.27 18.30 3.82
CA GLY A 78 1.41 19.11 4.67
C GLY A 78 0.00 19.22 4.12
N THR A 79 -0.84 19.91 4.89
CA THR A 79 -2.23 20.21 4.54
C THR A 79 -2.50 21.70 4.75
N GLU A 80 -3.70 22.16 4.45
CA GLU A 80 -4.09 23.55 4.74
C GLU A 80 -3.97 23.91 6.23
N ASN A 81 -4.06 22.89 7.13
CA ASN A 81 -4.01 23.04 8.57
C ASN A 81 -2.74 22.49 9.24
N ILE A 82 -1.85 21.89 8.46
CA ILE A 82 -0.58 21.29 8.92
C ILE A 82 0.55 21.84 8.06
N ASP A 83 1.42 22.64 8.65
CA ASP A 83 2.58 23.21 7.97
C ASP A 83 3.50 22.12 7.41
N ARG A 84 4.17 22.43 6.31
CA ARG A 84 5.16 21.56 5.66
C ARG A 84 6.18 21.00 6.65
N GLY A 85 6.38 19.68 6.63
CA GLY A 85 7.32 18.97 7.50
C GLY A 85 6.88 18.87 8.96
N GLN A 86 5.64 19.22 9.30
CA GLN A 86 5.12 19.07 10.66
C GLN A 86 4.37 17.75 10.88
N PHE A 87 3.92 17.08 9.82
CA PHE A 87 3.10 15.87 9.95
C PHE A 87 3.77 14.80 10.82
N MET A 88 4.99 14.40 10.49
CA MET A 88 5.76 13.43 11.29
C MET A 88 6.00 13.91 12.72
N LYS A 89 6.34 15.19 12.91
CA LYS A 89 6.60 15.75 14.23
C LYS A 89 5.35 15.75 15.13
N ILE A 90 4.17 15.99 14.55
CA ILE A 90 2.89 15.90 15.27
C ILE A 90 2.70 14.47 15.79
N VAL A 91 2.90 13.47 14.95
CA VAL A 91 2.77 12.06 15.34
C VAL A 91 3.76 11.69 16.43
N GLU A 92 5.06 11.94 16.21
CA GLU A 92 6.12 11.59 17.17
C GLU A 92 5.97 12.30 18.52
N SER A 93 5.63 13.60 18.52
CA SER A 93 5.45 14.38 19.75
C SER A 93 4.25 13.94 20.59
N ASN A 94 3.30 13.21 19.98
CA ASN A 94 2.16 12.60 20.66
C ASN A 94 2.36 11.11 20.99
N GLY A 95 3.61 10.62 20.89
CA GLY A 95 3.98 9.25 21.23
C GLY A 95 3.56 8.21 20.17
N GLY A 96 3.25 8.66 18.97
CA GLY A 96 2.89 7.82 17.84
C GLY A 96 4.08 7.49 16.93
N SER A 97 3.83 6.63 15.99
CA SER A 97 4.69 6.36 14.85
C SER A 97 3.83 6.20 13.60
N LEU A 98 4.38 6.45 12.43
CA LEU A 98 3.68 6.36 11.16
C LEU A 98 4.56 5.72 10.09
N ASN A 99 3.91 5.18 9.06
CA ASN A 99 4.56 4.80 7.83
C ASN A 99 3.55 4.78 6.67
N ALA A 100 4.06 4.58 5.47
CA ALA A 100 3.26 4.35 4.28
C ALA A 100 3.96 3.36 3.35
N TYR A 101 3.25 2.82 2.39
CA TYR A 101 3.83 2.10 1.25
C TYR A 101 2.92 2.18 0.02
N THR A 102 3.53 2.03 -1.14
CA THR A 102 2.84 1.88 -2.41
C THR A 102 3.17 0.53 -3.03
N SER A 103 2.14 -0.21 -3.38
CA SER A 103 2.24 -1.44 -4.16
C SER A 103 1.79 -1.21 -5.62
N ASN A 104 1.64 -2.30 -6.34
CA ASN A 104 1.03 -2.22 -7.67
C ASN A 104 -0.46 -1.87 -7.61
N ASP A 105 -1.14 -2.18 -6.52
CA ASP A 105 -2.60 -2.15 -6.40
C ASP A 105 -3.14 -1.09 -5.46
N GLU A 106 -2.37 -0.71 -4.43
CA GLU A 106 -2.80 0.25 -3.42
C GLU A 106 -1.67 1.16 -2.95
N THR A 107 -2.07 2.31 -2.39
CA THR A 107 -1.24 3.20 -1.56
C THR A 107 -1.84 3.24 -0.17
N TYR A 108 -1.04 2.94 0.84
CA TYR A 108 -1.47 2.72 2.20
C TYR A 108 -0.72 3.61 3.17
N TYR A 109 -1.46 4.31 4.04
CA TYR A 109 -0.95 5.15 5.12
C TYR A 109 -1.44 4.61 6.44
N PHE A 110 -0.62 4.68 7.49
CA PHE A 110 -1.03 4.24 8.82
C PHE A 110 -0.25 4.90 9.93
N GLU A 111 -0.93 5.14 11.05
CA GLU A 111 -0.37 5.64 12.28
C GLU A 111 -0.71 4.72 13.44
N PHE A 112 0.28 4.56 14.32
CA PHE A 112 0.11 3.95 15.64
C PHE A 112 0.13 5.03 16.70
N PHE A 113 -0.84 5.00 17.62
CA PHE A 113 -0.91 5.92 18.73
C PHE A 113 -1.23 5.20 20.05
N PRO A 114 -0.83 5.77 21.22
CA PRO A 114 -1.54 5.48 22.46
C PRO A 114 -3.04 5.71 22.26
N SER A 115 -3.89 4.84 22.80
CA SER A 115 -5.34 4.85 22.52
C SER A 115 -6.05 6.18 22.82
N ASN A 116 -5.54 6.95 23.80
CA ASN A 116 -6.04 8.30 24.13
C ASN A 116 -5.71 9.36 23.06
N LYS A 117 -4.96 8.99 22.03
CA LYS A 117 -4.59 9.84 20.88
C LYS A 117 -5.20 9.37 19.56
N LEU A 118 -6.10 8.40 19.58
CA LEU A 118 -6.77 7.90 18.40
C LEU A 118 -7.44 9.00 17.57
N GLU A 119 -8.07 9.97 18.24
CA GLU A 119 -8.71 11.09 17.55
C GLU A 119 -7.73 11.93 16.72
N LEU A 120 -6.49 12.06 17.17
CA LEU A 120 -5.44 12.72 16.39
C LEU A 120 -5.15 11.98 15.09
N GLY A 121 -5.08 10.63 15.13
CA GLY A 121 -4.90 9.82 13.93
C GLY A 121 -6.06 9.99 12.93
N LEU A 122 -7.31 9.98 13.42
CA LEU A 122 -8.47 10.24 12.58
C LEU A 122 -8.44 11.63 11.94
N TRP A 123 -8.07 12.64 12.71
CA TRP A 123 -7.92 14.00 12.18
C TRP A 123 -6.81 14.08 11.12
N LEU A 124 -5.63 13.51 11.38
CA LEU A 124 -4.51 13.53 10.43
C LEU A 124 -4.88 12.89 9.08
N GLU A 125 -5.54 11.74 9.11
CA GLU A 125 -5.97 11.07 7.88
C GLU A 125 -7.10 11.82 7.16
N SER A 126 -8.01 12.45 7.89
CA SER A 126 -9.04 13.31 7.27
C SER A 126 -8.44 14.56 6.62
N GLU A 127 -7.43 15.17 7.25
CA GLU A 127 -6.68 16.30 6.67
C GLU A 127 -5.92 15.88 5.41
N ARG A 128 -5.24 14.72 5.44
CA ARG A 128 -4.57 14.15 4.28
C ARG A 128 -5.52 13.94 3.10
N MET A 129 -6.76 13.49 3.38
CA MET A 129 -7.75 13.21 2.34
C MET A 129 -8.42 14.47 1.78
N LEU A 130 -8.72 15.46 2.64
CA LEU A 130 -9.52 16.62 2.28
C LEU A 130 -8.69 17.83 1.85
N HIS A 131 -7.57 18.10 2.54
CA HIS A 131 -6.84 19.36 2.45
C HIS A 131 -5.36 19.22 2.06
N PRO A 132 -4.93 18.21 1.25
CA PRO A 132 -3.52 18.07 0.92
C PRO A 132 -3.01 19.30 0.17
N VAL A 133 -1.83 19.80 0.54
CA VAL A 133 -1.16 20.88 -0.19
C VAL A 133 -0.33 20.27 -1.31
N ILE A 134 -0.77 20.48 -2.55
CA ILE A 134 -0.06 20.05 -3.76
C ILE A 134 0.37 21.28 -4.50
N ASP A 135 1.66 21.63 -4.36
CA ASP A 135 2.26 22.83 -4.94
C ASP A 135 3.63 22.53 -5.58
N GLU A 136 4.17 23.50 -6.32
CA GLU A 136 5.45 23.35 -6.98
C GLU A 136 6.61 23.05 -6.01
N ILE A 137 6.58 23.61 -4.80
CA ILE A 137 7.64 23.41 -3.79
C ILE A 137 7.62 21.95 -3.32
N GLY A 138 6.45 21.41 -2.98
CA GLY A 138 6.29 20.02 -2.57
C GLY A 138 6.68 19.05 -3.67
N VAL A 139 6.20 19.30 -4.89
CA VAL A 139 6.54 18.48 -6.06
C VAL A 139 8.05 18.49 -6.31
N GLN A 140 8.71 19.65 -6.33
CA GLN A 140 10.14 19.74 -6.54
C GLN A 140 10.95 19.06 -5.43
N THR A 141 10.54 19.24 -4.17
CA THR A 141 11.20 18.64 -3.02
C THR A 141 11.12 17.11 -3.09
N GLN A 142 9.92 16.56 -3.30
CA GLN A 142 9.72 15.11 -3.33
C GLN A 142 10.31 14.47 -4.60
N ASN A 143 10.38 15.18 -5.70
CA ASN A 143 11.06 14.68 -6.90
C ASN A 143 12.53 14.33 -6.61
N GLU A 144 13.27 15.20 -5.90
CA GLU A 144 14.65 14.90 -5.54
C GLU A 144 14.77 13.73 -4.52
N VAL A 145 13.82 13.62 -3.58
CA VAL A 145 13.78 12.50 -2.63
C VAL A 145 13.55 11.17 -3.36
N VAL A 146 12.56 11.10 -4.24
CA VAL A 146 12.23 9.86 -4.98
C VAL A 146 13.36 9.48 -5.95
N LYS A 147 14.03 10.47 -6.58
CA LYS A 147 15.22 10.23 -7.40
C LYS A 147 16.35 9.60 -6.59
N GLU A 148 16.60 10.10 -5.38
CA GLU A 148 17.66 9.54 -4.53
C GLU A 148 17.29 8.15 -4.02
N GLU A 149 16.04 7.92 -3.71
CA GLU A 149 15.53 6.59 -3.36
C GLU A 149 15.74 5.60 -4.52
N LYS A 150 15.40 5.98 -5.74
CA LYS A 150 15.64 5.14 -6.91
C LYS A 150 17.12 4.83 -7.10
N ARG A 151 17.99 5.83 -6.99
CA ARG A 151 19.44 5.61 -7.07
C ARG A 151 19.91 4.61 -6.01
N SER A 152 19.47 4.78 -4.78
CA SER A 152 19.92 3.96 -3.64
C SER A 152 19.39 2.53 -3.70
N ASN A 153 18.11 2.34 -4.08
CA ASN A 153 17.45 1.05 -4.00
C ASN A 153 17.55 0.23 -5.30
N TYR A 154 17.73 0.88 -6.46
CA TYR A 154 17.70 0.23 -7.77
C TYR A 154 18.98 0.45 -8.58
N ASP A 155 19.44 1.69 -8.76
CA ASP A 155 20.48 1.98 -9.73
C ASP A 155 21.88 1.65 -9.22
N ASN A 156 22.17 1.94 -7.95
CA ASN A 156 23.47 1.73 -7.31
C ASN A 156 23.54 0.43 -6.47
N ARG A 157 22.43 -0.20 -6.22
CA ARG A 157 22.37 -1.42 -5.41
C ARG A 157 22.74 -2.64 -6.25
N PRO A 158 23.64 -3.54 -5.76
CA PRO A 158 23.84 -4.85 -6.38
C PRO A 158 22.50 -5.58 -6.58
N TYR A 159 22.27 -6.14 -7.74
CA TYR A 159 21.02 -6.77 -8.16
C TYR A 159 19.78 -5.86 -8.18
N GLY A 160 19.92 -4.54 -8.03
CA GLY A 160 18.78 -3.60 -7.99
C GLY A 160 17.93 -3.60 -9.25
N GLN A 161 18.52 -3.93 -10.41
CA GLN A 161 17.82 -4.03 -11.68
C GLN A 161 17.11 -5.39 -11.90
N LEU A 162 17.24 -6.33 -10.97
CA LEU A 162 16.68 -7.68 -11.14
C LEU A 162 15.16 -7.66 -11.21
N LEU A 163 14.51 -7.00 -10.24
CA LEU A 163 13.04 -6.94 -10.17
C LEU A 163 12.42 -6.22 -11.38
N PRO A 164 12.91 -5.05 -11.83
CA PRO A 164 12.44 -4.44 -13.09
C PRO A 164 12.51 -5.39 -14.29
N GLN A 165 13.59 -6.14 -14.43
CA GLN A 165 13.78 -7.08 -15.54
C GLN A 165 12.83 -8.28 -15.47
N ILE A 166 12.52 -8.75 -14.26
CA ILE A 166 11.55 -9.83 -14.03
C ILE A 166 10.15 -9.36 -14.43
N THR A 167 9.69 -8.25 -13.88
CA THR A 167 8.34 -7.73 -14.12
C THR A 167 8.11 -7.46 -15.60
N GLN A 168 9.06 -6.81 -16.29
CA GLN A 168 9.00 -6.59 -17.76
C GLN A 168 9.05 -7.88 -18.57
N SER A 169 9.58 -8.96 -18.01
CA SER A 169 9.62 -10.26 -18.69
C SER A 169 8.33 -11.05 -18.51
N LEU A 170 7.71 -10.90 -17.35
CA LEU A 170 6.47 -11.58 -17.01
C LEU A 170 5.23 -10.84 -17.56
N PHE A 171 5.26 -9.51 -17.60
CA PHE A 171 4.13 -8.69 -18.03
C PHE A 171 4.52 -7.83 -19.23
N THR A 172 3.76 -7.95 -20.33
CA THR A 172 4.01 -7.22 -21.57
C THR A 172 2.93 -6.20 -21.89
N LYS A 173 1.72 -6.43 -21.42
CA LYS A 173 0.53 -5.58 -21.60
C LYS A 173 0.09 -4.96 -20.29
N HIS A 174 0.05 -5.76 -19.21
CA HIS A 174 -0.44 -5.32 -17.92
C HIS A 174 0.53 -4.31 -17.29
N PRO A 175 0.04 -3.27 -16.60
CA PRO A 175 0.86 -2.28 -15.89
C PRO A 175 1.81 -2.85 -14.82
N TYR A 176 1.62 -4.08 -14.38
CA TYR A 176 2.58 -4.77 -13.49
C TYR A 176 3.98 -4.93 -14.09
N ARG A 177 4.18 -4.55 -15.35
CA ARG A 177 5.49 -4.53 -16.02
C ARG A 177 6.44 -3.43 -15.51
N TRP A 178 5.92 -2.40 -14.83
CA TRP A 178 6.73 -1.38 -14.17
C TRP A 178 6.58 -1.45 -12.66
N LEU A 179 7.57 -0.93 -11.94
CA LEU A 179 7.57 -0.86 -10.48
C LEU A 179 6.93 0.43 -9.98
N PRO A 180 6.49 0.48 -8.71
CA PRO A 180 5.94 1.69 -8.11
C PRO A 180 6.86 2.91 -8.20
N ILE A 181 8.19 2.72 -8.09
CA ILE A 181 9.16 3.81 -8.19
C ILE A 181 9.12 4.54 -9.54
N GLY A 182 8.63 3.91 -10.59
CA GLY A 182 8.45 4.50 -11.90
C GLY A 182 9.71 4.96 -12.62
N SER A 183 9.51 5.87 -13.58
CA SER A 183 10.58 6.53 -14.34
C SER A 183 10.78 7.96 -13.86
N MET A 184 12.05 8.33 -13.61
CA MET A 184 12.40 9.71 -13.24
C MET A 184 12.14 10.68 -14.39
N GLU A 185 12.29 10.25 -15.63
CA GLU A 185 11.97 11.04 -16.82
C GLU A 185 10.48 11.41 -16.86
N HIS A 186 9.60 10.49 -16.45
CA HIS A 186 8.16 10.74 -16.39
C HIS A 186 7.81 11.74 -15.27
N LEU A 187 8.46 11.63 -14.11
CA LEU A 187 8.25 12.56 -13.00
C LEU A 187 8.78 13.96 -13.33
N ASP A 188 9.95 14.05 -13.99
CA ASP A 188 10.53 15.33 -14.41
C ASP A 188 9.69 16.02 -15.50
N ALA A 189 9.00 15.25 -16.34
CA ALA A 189 8.15 15.79 -17.40
C ALA A 189 6.73 16.15 -16.93
N ALA A 190 6.35 15.72 -15.72
CA ALA A 190 5.02 15.94 -15.18
C ALA A 190 4.79 17.38 -14.77
N THR A 191 3.59 17.87 -15.00
CA THR A 191 3.15 19.21 -14.63
C THR A 191 2.41 19.20 -13.29
N LEU A 192 2.35 20.34 -12.60
CA LEU A 192 1.57 20.49 -11.37
C LEU A 192 0.09 20.14 -11.59
N ASP A 193 -0.48 20.52 -12.74
CA ASP A 193 -1.88 20.21 -13.07
C ASP A 193 -2.13 18.71 -13.20
N GLU A 194 -1.15 17.94 -13.72
CA GLU A 194 -1.25 16.47 -13.78
C GLU A 194 -1.24 15.85 -12.36
N PHE A 195 -0.42 16.36 -11.44
CA PHE A 195 -0.45 15.92 -10.03
C PHE A 195 -1.78 16.27 -9.37
N ILE A 196 -2.29 17.48 -9.52
CA ILE A 196 -3.60 17.88 -8.97
C ILE A 196 -4.72 17.00 -9.53
N ALA A 197 -4.71 16.72 -10.84
CA ALA A 197 -5.70 15.87 -11.48
C ALA A 197 -5.64 14.41 -10.98
N TYR A 198 -4.43 13.88 -10.76
CA TYR A 198 -4.23 12.54 -10.22
C TYR A 198 -4.77 12.42 -8.79
N ASN A 199 -4.48 13.40 -7.93
CA ASN A 199 -5.04 13.44 -6.58
C ASN A 199 -6.55 13.44 -6.58
N LYS A 200 -7.17 14.37 -7.30
CA LYS A 200 -8.63 14.48 -7.42
C LYS A 200 -9.32 13.24 -7.95
N LYS A 201 -8.61 12.45 -8.76
CA LYS A 201 -9.15 11.22 -9.35
C LYS A 201 -9.09 10.05 -8.38
N PHE A 202 -7.99 9.89 -7.66
CA PHE A 202 -7.70 8.64 -6.96
C PHE A 202 -7.77 8.73 -5.43
N TYR A 203 -7.44 9.90 -4.83
CA TYR A 203 -7.37 10.08 -3.38
C TYR A 203 -8.68 10.66 -2.84
N VAL A 204 -9.75 9.88 -3.00
CA VAL A 204 -11.12 10.27 -2.67
C VAL A 204 -11.80 9.20 -1.81
N PRO A 205 -12.82 9.57 -0.99
CA PRO A 205 -13.45 8.65 -0.03
C PRO A 205 -13.96 7.35 -0.67
N ASN A 206 -14.65 7.45 -1.79
CA ASN A 206 -15.22 6.29 -2.49
C ASN A 206 -14.17 5.42 -3.22
N ASN A 207 -12.90 5.76 -3.10
CA ASN A 207 -11.76 4.94 -3.55
C ASN A 207 -10.85 4.54 -2.38
N ALA A 208 -11.33 4.66 -1.14
CA ALA A 208 -10.56 4.43 0.07
C ALA A 208 -11.26 3.48 1.06
N VAL A 209 -10.45 2.85 1.90
CA VAL A 209 -10.90 2.07 3.06
C VAL A 209 -10.19 2.63 4.28
N LEU A 210 -10.96 3.07 5.27
CA LEU A 210 -10.46 3.45 6.59
C LEU A 210 -10.55 2.26 7.53
N VAL A 211 -9.43 1.86 8.12
CA VAL A 211 -9.41 0.83 9.16
C VAL A 211 -8.94 1.43 10.47
N VAL A 212 -9.71 1.17 11.53
CA VAL A 212 -9.32 1.54 12.90
C VAL A 212 -9.28 0.27 13.74
N ALA A 213 -8.13 0.00 14.34
CA ALA A 213 -7.94 -1.17 15.19
C ALA A 213 -7.35 -0.78 16.55
N GLY A 214 -7.75 -1.47 17.62
CA GLY A 214 -7.17 -1.30 18.95
C GLY A 214 -8.17 -0.94 20.04
N ASN A 215 -7.69 -0.22 21.05
CA ASN A 215 -8.45 0.07 22.26
C ASN A 215 -9.26 1.37 22.14
N PHE A 216 -10.54 1.22 21.85
CA PHE A 216 -11.50 2.33 21.75
C PHE A 216 -12.94 1.83 22.01
N GLU A 217 -13.89 2.76 22.12
CA GLU A 217 -15.32 2.44 22.11
C GLU A 217 -15.90 2.64 20.70
N ILE A 218 -16.56 1.61 20.16
CA ILE A 218 -17.05 1.59 18.76
C ILE A 218 -17.95 2.78 18.45
N ASP A 219 -18.92 3.09 19.33
CA ASP A 219 -19.88 4.18 19.06
C ASP A 219 -19.22 5.55 19.10
N ASP A 220 -18.22 5.76 19.98
CA ASP A 220 -17.44 6.99 20.02
C ASP A 220 -16.62 7.18 18.74
N VAL A 221 -15.93 6.14 18.30
CA VAL A 221 -15.13 6.18 17.07
C VAL A 221 -16.00 6.36 15.82
N LYS A 222 -17.16 5.70 15.75
CA LYS A 222 -18.12 5.93 14.65
C LYS A 222 -18.55 7.39 14.55
N LYS A 223 -18.83 8.02 15.70
CA LYS A 223 -19.19 9.43 15.72
C LYS A 223 -18.04 10.31 15.22
N LYS A 224 -16.82 10.10 15.71
CA LYS A 224 -15.64 10.84 15.28
C LYS A 224 -15.36 10.67 13.78
N ILE A 225 -15.46 9.44 13.28
CA ILE A 225 -15.30 9.17 11.84
C ILE A 225 -16.36 9.93 11.04
N SER A 226 -17.60 9.94 11.47
CA SER A 226 -18.66 10.72 10.82
C SER A 226 -18.37 12.22 10.84
N ASP A 227 -17.85 12.74 11.95
CA ASP A 227 -17.53 14.18 12.11
C ASP A 227 -16.34 14.60 11.21
N TYR A 228 -15.28 13.79 11.11
CA TYR A 228 -14.08 14.10 10.35
C TYR A 228 -14.17 13.75 8.85
N PHE A 229 -14.69 12.58 8.53
CA PHE A 229 -14.70 12.08 7.15
C PHE A 229 -16.03 12.32 6.42
N GLY A 230 -17.15 12.46 7.14
CA GLY A 230 -18.46 12.69 6.54
C GLY A 230 -18.53 13.94 5.66
N PRO A 231 -17.92 15.08 6.04
CA PRO A 231 -17.90 16.29 5.21
C PRO A 231 -17.08 16.18 3.93
N ILE A 232 -16.19 15.19 3.79
CA ILE A 232 -15.34 15.03 2.61
C ILE A 232 -16.20 14.65 1.40
N PRO A 233 -16.14 15.42 0.29
CA PRO A 233 -16.97 15.15 -0.86
C PRO A 233 -16.64 13.83 -1.53
N ARG A 234 -17.65 13.10 -2.00
CA ARG A 234 -17.48 11.93 -2.85
C ARG A 234 -16.79 12.34 -4.15
N GLY A 235 -15.78 11.58 -4.57
CA GLY A 235 -15.14 11.74 -5.88
C GLY A 235 -15.89 11.05 -7.01
N GLU A 236 -15.37 11.20 -8.23
CA GLU A 236 -15.85 10.44 -9.38
C GLU A 236 -15.53 8.94 -9.21
N GLU A 237 -16.30 8.09 -9.92
CA GLU A 237 -16.01 6.65 -9.95
C GLU A 237 -14.69 6.37 -10.69
N VAL A 238 -13.80 5.65 -10.05
CA VAL A 238 -12.49 5.30 -10.62
C VAL A 238 -12.65 4.07 -11.53
N PRO A 239 -12.40 4.21 -12.85
CA PRO A 239 -12.42 3.07 -13.76
C PRO A 239 -11.35 2.04 -13.37
N ARG A 240 -11.75 0.76 -13.29
CA ARG A 240 -10.82 -0.33 -12.96
C ARG A 240 -10.16 -0.88 -14.21
N ILE A 241 -8.87 -1.15 -14.10
CA ILE A 241 -8.09 -1.75 -15.19
C ILE A 241 -8.55 -3.19 -15.39
N ASN A 242 -8.83 -3.54 -16.64
CA ASN A 242 -9.18 -4.89 -17.04
C ASN A 242 -8.30 -5.31 -18.24
N ILE A 243 -7.05 -5.62 -17.95
CA ILE A 243 -6.07 -6.04 -18.97
C ILE A 243 -5.68 -7.48 -18.69
N THR A 244 -5.86 -8.34 -19.70
CA THR A 244 -5.45 -9.74 -19.64
C THR A 244 -4.12 -9.92 -20.35
N GLU A 245 -3.16 -10.51 -19.68
CA GLU A 245 -1.87 -10.93 -20.26
C GLU A 245 -2.02 -12.20 -21.07
N ASP A 246 -1.26 -12.30 -22.17
CA ASP A 246 -1.18 -13.54 -22.92
C ASP A 246 -0.48 -14.63 -22.09
N PRO A 247 -0.86 -15.92 -22.25
CA PRO A 247 -0.18 -17.01 -21.59
C PRO A 247 1.31 -17.08 -21.98
N ILE A 248 2.17 -17.35 -21.02
CA ILE A 248 3.57 -17.71 -21.31
C ILE A 248 3.60 -19.17 -21.75
N THR A 249 3.78 -19.41 -23.04
CA THR A 249 3.72 -20.74 -23.64
C THR A 249 5.08 -21.41 -23.81
N ALA A 250 6.17 -20.66 -23.57
CA ALA A 250 7.53 -21.16 -23.70
C ALA A 250 8.45 -20.49 -22.68
N GLU A 251 9.55 -21.16 -22.35
CA GLU A 251 10.59 -20.61 -21.50
C GLU A 251 11.19 -19.33 -22.10
N ILE A 252 11.26 -18.26 -21.29
CA ILE A 252 11.91 -17.00 -21.66
C ILE A 252 13.26 -16.94 -20.94
N LYS A 253 14.36 -17.09 -21.68
CA LYS A 253 15.73 -16.97 -21.14
C LYS A 253 16.27 -15.58 -21.39
N LYS A 254 16.63 -14.87 -20.33
CA LYS A 254 17.31 -13.57 -20.41
C LYS A 254 18.62 -13.62 -19.60
N LYS A 255 19.60 -12.88 -20.09
CA LYS A 255 20.88 -12.69 -19.41
C LYS A 255 21.13 -11.19 -19.31
N PHE A 256 21.35 -10.73 -18.08
CA PHE A 256 21.66 -9.33 -17.78
C PHE A 256 23.07 -9.23 -17.24
N TYR A 257 23.70 -8.11 -17.48
CA TYR A 257 24.98 -7.75 -16.91
C TYR A 257 24.77 -6.56 -15.98
N ASP A 258 25.25 -6.70 -14.75
CA ASP A 258 25.26 -5.64 -13.76
C ASP A 258 26.71 -5.46 -13.29
N PRO A 259 27.31 -4.29 -13.53
CA PRO A 259 28.71 -4.04 -13.12
C PRO A 259 28.93 -4.00 -11.62
N ASN A 260 27.87 -3.87 -10.83
CA ASN A 260 27.91 -3.76 -9.36
C ASN A 260 27.92 -5.13 -8.67
N ILE A 261 27.79 -6.25 -9.41
CA ILE A 261 27.74 -7.60 -8.82
C ILE A 261 29.05 -8.34 -9.04
N GLN A 262 29.46 -9.10 -8.00
CA GLN A 262 30.65 -9.95 -8.05
C GLN A 262 30.31 -11.43 -8.32
N LEU A 263 29.11 -11.87 -7.95
CA LEU A 263 28.69 -13.25 -8.10
C LEU A 263 27.47 -13.35 -9.03
N PRO A 264 27.47 -14.29 -9.98
CA PRO A 264 26.30 -14.51 -10.82
C PRO A 264 25.12 -15.02 -9.98
N MET A 265 23.91 -14.58 -10.36
CA MET A 265 22.65 -15.09 -9.80
C MET A 265 21.82 -15.72 -10.92
N GLY A 266 21.21 -16.86 -10.63
CA GLY A 266 20.17 -17.45 -11.47
C GLY A 266 18.82 -17.28 -10.76
N LEU A 267 17.79 -16.87 -11.50
CA LEU A 267 16.44 -16.74 -11.00
C LEU A 267 15.46 -17.40 -11.94
N VAL A 268 14.46 -18.07 -11.37
CA VAL A 268 13.31 -18.62 -12.10
C VAL A 268 12.06 -17.96 -11.55
N SER A 269 11.26 -17.38 -12.42
CA SER A 269 10.06 -16.62 -12.02
C SER A 269 8.85 -17.09 -12.82
N TYR A 270 7.69 -17.09 -12.16
CA TYR A 270 6.42 -17.48 -12.75
C TYR A 270 5.36 -16.43 -12.45
N ARG A 271 4.37 -16.29 -13.35
CA ARG A 271 3.11 -15.66 -12.99
C ARG A 271 2.29 -16.63 -12.15
N ILE A 272 1.67 -16.14 -11.11
CA ILE A 272 0.77 -16.90 -10.24
C ILE A 272 -0.67 -16.42 -10.45
N PRO A 273 -1.69 -17.19 -10.07
CA PRO A 273 -3.08 -16.73 -10.04
C PRO A 273 -3.28 -15.49 -9.18
N SER A 274 -4.40 -14.80 -9.40
CA SER A 274 -4.82 -13.68 -8.53
C SER A 274 -4.94 -14.15 -7.08
N PHE A 275 -4.60 -13.28 -6.11
CA PHE A 275 -4.77 -13.59 -4.68
C PHE A 275 -6.24 -13.89 -4.28
N LYS A 276 -7.22 -13.57 -5.15
CA LYS A 276 -8.63 -13.96 -5.00
C LYS A 276 -8.88 -15.43 -5.37
N ASP A 277 -7.96 -16.05 -6.08
CA ASP A 277 -8.09 -17.44 -6.50
C ASP A 277 -7.61 -18.37 -5.37
N ARG A 278 -8.31 -19.49 -5.18
CA ARG A 278 -7.93 -20.49 -4.18
C ARG A 278 -6.49 -21.00 -4.37
N ASP A 279 -6.05 -21.11 -5.61
CA ASP A 279 -4.71 -21.63 -5.93
C ASP A 279 -3.59 -20.70 -5.48
N ALA A 280 -3.85 -19.40 -5.24
CA ALA A 280 -2.88 -18.50 -4.63
C ALA A 280 -2.52 -18.96 -3.21
N TYR A 281 -3.51 -19.32 -2.38
CA TYR A 281 -3.27 -19.85 -1.04
C TYR A 281 -2.50 -21.18 -1.04
N VAL A 282 -2.73 -22.01 -2.08
CA VAL A 282 -1.97 -23.26 -2.24
C VAL A 282 -0.51 -22.96 -2.54
N LEU A 283 -0.23 -21.96 -3.37
CA LEU A 283 1.12 -21.55 -3.71
C LEU A 283 1.84 -20.91 -2.52
N ASP A 284 1.15 -20.11 -1.71
CA ASP A 284 1.70 -19.55 -0.47
C ASP A 284 2.11 -20.66 0.52
N MET A 285 1.38 -21.78 0.55
CA MET A 285 1.73 -22.91 1.40
C MET A 285 2.88 -23.76 0.86
N ILE A 286 3.23 -23.62 -0.43
CA ILE A 286 4.34 -24.35 -1.08
C ILE A 286 5.65 -23.55 -1.01
N SER A 287 5.58 -22.21 -1.01
CA SER A 287 6.73 -21.31 -0.99
C SER A 287 7.30 -21.18 0.43
#